data_a9334cb12a773c09760cba11fb6e3322
#
_entry.id   a9334cb12a773c09760cba11fb6e3322
#
_cell.length_a   1.000
_cell.length_b   1.000
_cell.length_c   1.000
_cell.angle_alpha   90.00
_cell.angle_beta   90.00
_cell.angle_gamma   90.00
#
_symmetry.space_group_name_H-M   'P 1'
#
loop_
_entity.id
_entity.type
_entity.pdbx_description
1 polymer ?
#
loop_
_entity_poly.entity_id
_entity_poly.type
_entity_poly.pdbx_seq_one_letter_code
_entity_poly.pdbx_strand_id
1 'polypeptide(L)'
;MTSRLHVCSRPLTTPLDLNAVCRGDGLLFVRDGVGVAGRGSAIACDENSILNVLNEVASVDDQTDAPHAVVAFGVKPFAREAPARFIIPEILVHKRADGSHSVSLIGTDPQLLTEARLSAVVADMASTRPNPPSVNSFTVEPLTPVDTYLSAVMAARDAVRRGDIDKAVIARDIQVRSSQPLDVYSILLRLRASFGSSYRFHIGGFLGASPELLVERQGRIIRSHPLAGTAPRTGDATVDARLAAELVASIKNQIEHRVVIDMVHDTLLPHCSYLDWEPEPSIVTVANVQHLGTALEGALVEPPLTALALVDMLCPTPALGGHPTHEAMDLITKVEGMDRGDYGGAVGWIDGLGDGTWAVAIRCAQLSADRTRARLFAGGGIVADSEPHSELAETQAKFQAMLSAIVRP
;
A
#
# COMPACT_ATOMS: atom_id res chain seq x y z
N MET A 1 26.80 -3.90 -18.00
CA MET A 1 25.89 -3.15 -18.90
C MET A 1 24.53 -3.76 -18.70
N THR A 2 23.61 -3.06 -18.08
CA THR A 2 22.19 -3.46 -18.00
C THR A 2 21.64 -3.40 -19.43
N SER A 3 21.08 -4.49 -19.94
CA SER A 3 20.46 -4.52 -21.26
C SER A 3 19.29 -3.54 -21.27
N ARG A 4 19.20 -2.66 -22.26
CA ARG A 4 18.14 -1.69 -22.45
C ARG A 4 16.80 -2.39 -22.56
N LEU A 5 15.77 -1.87 -21.87
CA LEU A 5 14.40 -2.36 -22.02
C LEU A 5 13.75 -1.76 -23.27
N HIS A 6 12.91 -2.56 -23.88
CA HIS A 6 12.03 -2.19 -24.99
C HIS A 6 10.57 -2.44 -24.61
N VAL A 7 9.65 -1.67 -25.21
CA VAL A 7 8.22 -1.81 -24.96
C VAL A 7 7.42 -1.75 -26.26
N CYS A 8 6.42 -2.64 -26.35
CA CYS A 8 5.34 -2.60 -27.32
C CYS A 8 4.02 -2.46 -26.57
N SER A 9 3.24 -1.41 -26.82
CA SER A 9 1.99 -1.14 -26.11
C SER A 9 0.85 -0.88 -27.07
N ARG A 10 -0.35 -1.34 -26.69
CA ARG A 10 -1.58 -1.11 -27.48
C ARG A 10 -2.76 -0.78 -26.54
N PRO A 11 -3.66 0.09 -27.00
CA PRO A 11 -4.93 0.27 -26.30
C PRO A 11 -5.75 -1.02 -26.35
N LEU A 12 -6.49 -1.29 -25.29
CA LEU A 12 -7.45 -2.37 -25.22
C LEU A 12 -8.85 -1.84 -25.51
N THR A 13 -9.60 -2.52 -26.38
CA THR A 13 -11.01 -2.20 -26.67
C THR A 13 -11.95 -2.75 -25.60
N THR A 14 -11.57 -3.86 -24.96
CA THR A 14 -12.33 -4.51 -23.90
C THR A 14 -11.49 -4.54 -22.63
N PRO A 15 -12.00 -4.05 -21.49
CA PRO A 15 -11.25 -4.05 -20.25
C PRO A 15 -11.02 -5.48 -19.74
N LEU A 16 -9.77 -5.75 -19.33
CA LEU A 16 -9.41 -6.99 -18.63
C LEU A 16 -9.65 -6.85 -17.11
N ASP A 17 -9.95 -7.93 -16.44
CA ASP A 17 -9.95 -7.99 -14.98
C ASP A 17 -8.51 -8.00 -14.45
N LEU A 18 -8.10 -6.95 -13.76
CA LEU A 18 -6.73 -6.82 -13.24
C LEU A 18 -6.36 -7.97 -12.27
N ASN A 19 -7.31 -8.53 -11.54
CA ASN A 19 -7.07 -9.73 -10.74
C ASN A 19 -6.75 -10.95 -11.62
N ALA A 20 -7.44 -11.09 -12.76
CA ALA A 20 -7.18 -12.17 -13.72
C ALA A 20 -5.81 -11.98 -14.41
N VAL A 21 -5.37 -10.75 -14.61
CA VAL A 21 -4.01 -10.44 -15.08
C VAL A 21 -2.97 -10.86 -14.05
N CYS A 22 -3.11 -10.43 -12.79
CA CYS A 22 -2.20 -10.75 -11.69
C CYS A 22 -2.16 -12.26 -11.37
N ARG A 23 -3.31 -12.93 -11.36
CA ARG A 23 -3.46 -14.32 -10.84
C ARG A 23 -2.92 -14.42 -9.40
N GLY A 24 -2.13 -15.46 -9.11
CA GLY A 24 -1.51 -15.70 -7.80
C GLY A 24 0.01 -15.49 -7.77
N ASP A 25 0.61 -15.11 -8.88
CA ASP A 25 2.06 -15.02 -9.06
C ASP A 25 2.52 -13.71 -9.72
N GLY A 26 1.59 -12.87 -10.17
CA GLY A 26 1.86 -11.59 -10.78
C GLY A 26 1.89 -10.43 -9.78
N LEU A 27 1.79 -9.22 -10.32
CA LEU A 27 1.84 -7.94 -9.63
C LEU A 27 0.48 -7.25 -9.71
N LEU A 28 0.08 -6.57 -8.65
CA LEU A 28 -1.21 -5.86 -8.59
C LEU A 28 -1.06 -4.59 -7.75
N PHE A 29 -1.61 -3.48 -8.25
CA PHE A 29 -1.94 -2.30 -7.47
C PHE A 29 -3.20 -1.66 -8.05
N VAL A 30 -4.32 -1.73 -7.33
CA VAL A 30 -5.64 -1.37 -7.86
C VAL A 30 -6.57 -0.85 -6.77
N ARG A 31 -7.34 0.20 -7.10
CA ARG A 31 -8.43 0.74 -6.28
C ARG A 31 -9.65 0.98 -7.18
N ASP A 32 -10.85 0.58 -6.74
CA ASP A 32 -12.11 0.78 -7.48
C ASP A 32 -12.06 0.29 -8.95
N GLY A 33 -11.25 -0.75 -9.20
CA GLY A 33 -11.06 -1.31 -10.53
C GLY A 33 -10.11 -0.52 -11.45
N VAL A 34 -9.53 0.57 -10.97
CA VAL A 34 -8.51 1.41 -11.65
C VAL A 34 -7.14 1.09 -11.08
N GLY A 35 -6.10 1.06 -11.92
CA GLY A 35 -4.73 0.80 -11.52
C GLY A 35 -3.99 -0.12 -12.47
N VAL A 36 -2.99 -0.83 -11.97
CA VAL A 36 -2.03 -1.60 -12.75
C VAL A 36 -1.96 -3.05 -12.28
N ALA A 37 -1.78 -3.97 -13.23
CA ALA A 37 -1.46 -5.36 -12.97
C ALA A 37 -0.41 -5.86 -13.96
N GLY A 38 0.48 -6.74 -13.50
CA GLY A 38 1.56 -7.26 -14.33
C GLY A 38 1.88 -8.72 -14.09
N ARG A 39 2.64 -9.31 -15.00
CA ARG A 39 3.15 -10.70 -14.93
C ARG A 39 4.59 -10.77 -15.40
N GLY A 40 5.32 -11.72 -14.84
CA GLY A 40 6.74 -11.87 -15.09
C GLY A 40 7.56 -10.77 -14.42
N SER A 41 8.86 -10.76 -14.70
CA SER A 41 9.80 -9.74 -14.24
C SER A 41 10.82 -9.49 -15.36
N ALA A 42 10.64 -8.40 -16.08
CA ALA A 42 11.60 -7.96 -17.09
C ALA A 42 12.88 -7.45 -16.43
N ILE A 43 12.75 -6.77 -15.31
CA ILE A 43 13.86 -6.33 -14.45
C ILE A 43 13.38 -6.14 -13.01
N ALA A 44 14.28 -6.42 -12.06
CA ALA A 44 14.15 -6.02 -10.66
C ALA A 44 15.34 -5.13 -10.28
N CYS A 45 15.08 -4.02 -9.59
CA CYS A 45 16.11 -3.05 -9.22
C CYS A 45 15.71 -2.27 -7.94
N ASP A 46 16.61 -1.45 -7.45
CA ASP A 46 16.41 -0.57 -6.30
C ASP A 46 16.07 0.88 -6.69
N GLU A 47 15.84 1.73 -5.71
CA GLU A 47 15.49 3.15 -5.89
C GLU A 47 16.56 3.96 -6.60
N ASN A 48 17.85 3.58 -6.50
CA ASN A 48 18.95 4.32 -7.12
C ASN A 48 19.00 4.16 -8.64
N SER A 49 18.45 3.05 -9.14
CA SER A 49 18.52 2.69 -10.57
C SER A 49 17.18 2.82 -11.30
N ILE A 50 16.04 2.78 -10.60
CA ILE A 50 14.73 2.68 -11.25
C ILE A 50 14.42 3.82 -12.23
N LEU A 51 14.67 5.08 -11.86
CA LEU A 51 14.38 6.22 -12.73
C LEU A 51 15.24 6.21 -14.00
N ASN A 52 16.51 5.81 -13.89
CA ASN A 52 17.38 5.65 -15.05
C ASN A 52 16.89 4.54 -15.98
N VAL A 53 16.49 3.39 -15.40
CA VAL A 53 15.92 2.27 -16.16
C VAL A 53 14.66 2.70 -16.91
N LEU A 54 13.74 3.39 -16.26
CA LEU A 54 12.49 3.87 -16.88
C LEU A 54 12.74 4.91 -17.97
N ASN A 55 13.69 5.83 -17.77
CA ASN A 55 14.04 6.87 -18.75
C ASN A 55 14.75 6.32 -20.00
N GLU A 56 15.40 5.15 -19.87
CA GLU A 56 16.11 4.51 -21.00
C GLU A 56 15.25 3.54 -21.80
N VAL A 57 13.98 3.31 -21.42
CA VAL A 57 13.07 2.41 -22.16
C VAL A 57 12.88 2.91 -23.59
N ALA A 58 13.04 2.01 -24.55
CA ALA A 58 12.82 2.31 -25.96
C ALA A 58 11.49 1.73 -26.46
N SER A 59 10.75 2.51 -27.24
CA SER A 59 9.63 2.00 -28.01
C SER A 59 10.11 1.09 -29.15
N VAL A 60 9.35 0.02 -29.44
CA VAL A 60 9.60 -0.81 -30.64
C VAL A 60 8.99 -0.22 -31.90
N ASP A 61 8.07 0.77 -31.78
CA ASP A 61 7.37 1.42 -32.86
C ASP A 61 6.85 2.81 -32.47
N ASP A 62 6.36 3.57 -33.47
CA ASP A 62 5.86 4.94 -33.28
C ASP A 62 4.47 5.01 -32.62
N GLN A 63 3.78 3.88 -32.39
CA GLN A 63 2.47 3.84 -31.76
C GLN A 63 2.56 3.71 -30.23
N THR A 64 3.74 3.40 -29.72
CA THR A 64 3.99 3.18 -28.31
C THR A 64 4.56 4.43 -27.65
N ASP A 65 3.81 5.02 -26.72
CA ASP A 65 4.29 6.08 -25.82
C ASP A 65 5.06 5.43 -24.65
N ALA A 66 6.38 5.26 -24.83
CA ALA A 66 7.22 4.52 -23.92
C ALA A 66 7.18 5.03 -22.46
N PRO A 67 7.23 6.34 -22.16
CA PRO A 67 7.16 6.84 -20.79
C PRO A 67 5.90 6.43 -20.04
N HIS A 68 4.74 6.38 -20.71
CA HIS A 68 3.47 5.98 -20.13
C HIS A 68 3.16 4.48 -20.23
N ALA A 69 3.90 3.76 -21.07
CA ALA A 69 3.66 2.36 -21.39
C ALA A 69 4.34 1.40 -20.41
N VAL A 70 5.27 1.88 -19.58
CA VAL A 70 6.02 1.08 -18.61
C VAL A 70 5.82 1.62 -17.22
N VAL A 71 5.50 0.69 -16.29
CA VAL A 71 5.31 0.99 -14.88
C VAL A 71 6.19 0.04 -14.06
N ALA A 72 6.86 0.58 -13.06
CA ALA A 72 7.56 -0.18 -12.04
C ALA A 72 6.71 -0.27 -10.76
N PHE A 73 6.43 -1.48 -10.31
CA PHE A 73 5.80 -1.72 -9.01
C PHE A 73 6.85 -1.61 -7.92
N GLY A 74 6.56 -0.84 -6.88
CA GLY A 74 7.51 -0.51 -5.82
C GLY A 74 7.02 -0.84 -4.43
N VAL A 75 7.97 -1.18 -3.55
CA VAL A 75 7.77 -1.32 -2.11
C VAL A 75 8.91 -0.58 -1.40
N LYS A 76 8.56 0.41 -0.59
CA LYS A 76 9.47 1.10 0.34
C LYS A 76 9.30 0.50 1.72
N PRO A 77 10.35 -0.06 2.33
CA PRO A 77 10.29 -0.58 3.69
C PRO A 77 10.03 0.51 4.74
N PHE A 78 9.62 0.09 5.95
CA PHE A 78 9.40 0.99 7.08
C PHE A 78 10.69 1.69 7.55
N ALA A 79 11.80 0.96 7.59
CA ALA A 79 13.10 1.52 7.94
C ALA A 79 13.55 2.51 6.85
N ARG A 80 13.79 3.77 7.23
CA ARG A 80 14.10 4.88 6.29
C ARG A 80 15.34 4.60 5.45
N GLU A 81 16.34 3.96 6.04
CA GLU A 81 17.63 3.65 5.41
C GLU A 81 17.55 2.46 4.44
N ALA A 82 16.46 1.67 4.51
CA ALA A 82 16.29 0.54 3.61
C ALA A 82 15.82 1.02 2.23
N PRO A 83 16.52 0.65 1.14
CA PRO A 83 16.16 1.10 -0.19
C PRO A 83 14.82 0.52 -0.65
N ALA A 84 14.05 1.30 -1.38
CA ALA A 84 12.87 0.79 -2.07
C ALA A 84 13.27 -0.22 -3.14
N ARG A 85 12.42 -1.23 -3.34
CA ARG A 85 12.60 -2.30 -4.33
C ARG A 85 11.55 -2.16 -5.42
N PHE A 86 11.95 -2.39 -6.67
CA PHE A 86 11.08 -2.23 -7.83
C PHE A 86 11.11 -3.47 -8.72
N ILE A 87 9.96 -3.75 -9.35
CA ILE A 87 9.79 -4.78 -10.36
C ILE A 87 9.07 -4.15 -11.56
N ILE A 88 9.70 -4.19 -12.73
CA ILE A 88 9.06 -3.92 -14.02
C ILE A 88 8.60 -5.27 -14.57
N PRO A 89 7.29 -5.48 -14.84
CA PRO A 89 6.79 -6.74 -15.36
C PRO A 89 7.12 -6.93 -16.85
N GLU A 90 7.10 -8.17 -17.33
CA GLU A 90 7.17 -8.47 -18.77
C GLU A 90 5.85 -8.17 -19.50
N ILE A 91 4.74 -8.26 -18.78
CA ILE A 91 3.41 -7.98 -19.27
C ILE A 91 2.75 -7.02 -18.28
N LEU A 92 2.26 -5.90 -18.77
CA LEU A 92 1.59 -4.87 -17.97
C LEU A 92 0.21 -4.59 -18.56
N VAL A 93 -0.81 -4.53 -17.72
CA VAL A 93 -2.12 -3.96 -18.04
C VAL A 93 -2.35 -2.74 -17.16
N HIS A 94 -2.65 -1.61 -17.79
CA HIS A 94 -2.96 -0.36 -17.10
C HIS A 94 -4.39 0.05 -17.39
N LYS A 95 -5.20 0.24 -16.35
CA LYS A 95 -6.54 0.85 -16.41
C LYS A 95 -6.48 2.20 -15.73
N ARG A 96 -6.74 3.27 -16.48
CA ARG A 96 -6.66 4.65 -16.01
C ARG A 96 -8.03 5.17 -15.55
N ALA A 97 -8.00 6.24 -14.76
CA ALA A 97 -9.21 6.87 -14.23
C ALA A 97 -10.12 7.49 -15.32
N ASP A 98 -9.54 7.88 -16.46
CA ASP A 98 -10.29 8.37 -17.63
C ASP A 98 -11.03 7.27 -18.41
N GLY A 99 -10.92 6.02 -17.96
CA GLY A 99 -11.53 4.85 -18.57
C GLY A 99 -10.69 4.21 -19.67
N SER A 100 -9.52 4.77 -20.04
CA SER A 100 -8.62 4.16 -21.00
C SER A 100 -7.91 2.93 -20.41
N HIS A 101 -7.64 1.94 -21.27
CA HIS A 101 -6.90 0.72 -20.88
C HIS A 101 -5.83 0.42 -21.94
N SER A 102 -4.69 -0.08 -21.49
CA SER A 102 -3.61 -0.51 -22.36
C SER A 102 -2.99 -1.82 -21.87
N VAL A 103 -2.40 -2.55 -22.79
CA VAL A 103 -1.53 -3.70 -22.52
C VAL A 103 -0.17 -3.44 -23.14
N SER A 104 0.89 -3.76 -22.37
CA SER A 104 2.28 -3.60 -22.79
C SER A 104 3.03 -4.91 -22.65
N LEU A 105 3.87 -5.22 -23.64
CA LEU A 105 4.94 -6.23 -23.54
C LEU A 105 6.25 -5.49 -23.32
N ILE A 106 7.04 -5.92 -22.35
CA ILE A 106 8.28 -5.28 -21.92
C ILE A 106 9.38 -6.34 -21.87
N GLY A 107 10.55 -6.05 -22.37
CA GLY A 107 11.67 -6.98 -22.37
C GLY A 107 12.93 -6.41 -23.00
N THR A 108 14.02 -7.17 -22.97
CA THR A 108 15.33 -6.77 -23.52
C THR A 108 15.52 -7.13 -25.00
N ASP A 109 14.70 -8.06 -25.52
CA ASP A 109 14.74 -8.45 -26.94
C ASP A 109 13.53 -7.87 -27.69
N PRO A 110 13.71 -6.83 -28.52
CA PRO A 110 12.61 -6.18 -29.24
C PRO A 110 11.93 -7.13 -30.26
N GLN A 111 12.59 -8.18 -30.72
CA GLN A 111 12.02 -9.11 -31.70
C GLN A 111 10.90 -9.98 -31.07
N LEU A 112 10.91 -10.14 -29.74
CA LEU A 112 9.89 -10.87 -28.99
C LEU A 112 8.67 -10.02 -28.64
N LEU A 113 8.71 -8.70 -28.85
CA LEU A 113 7.65 -7.76 -28.48
C LEU A 113 6.74 -7.49 -29.68
N THR A 114 6.00 -8.51 -30.11
CA THR A 114 5.20 -8.50 -31.34
C THR A 114 3.69 -8.36 -31.05
N GLU A 115 2.96 -7.83 -32.03
CA GLU A 115 1.47 -7.74 -31.99
C GLU A 115 0.82 -9.11 -31.83
N ALA A 116 1.37 -10.16 -32.48
CA ALA A 116 0.87 -11.52 -32.36
C ALA A 116 1.01 -12.05 -30.93
N ARG A 117 2.16 -11.80 -30.27
CA ARG A 117 2.38 -12.20 -28.86
C ARG A 117 1.45 -11.42 -27.94
N LEU A 118 1.26 -10.12 -28.18
CA LEU A 118 0.36 -9.28 -27.42
C LEU A 118 -1.08 -9.78 -27.48
N SER A 119 -1.58 -10.12 -28.67
CA SER A 119 -2.92 -10.68 -28.87
C SER A 119 -3.09 -12.04 -28.15
N ALA A 120 -2.08 -12.91 -28.20
CA ALA A 120 -2.09 -14.19 -27.50
C ALA A 120 -2.14 -14.02 -25.98
N VAL A 121 -1.38 -13.06 -25.42
CA VAL A 121 -1.38 -12.73 -24.01
C VAL A 121 -2.75 -12.20 -23.54
N VAL A 122 -3.37 -11.32 -24.32
CA VAL A 122 -4.73 -10.81 -24.02
C VAL A 122 -5.75 -11.92 -23.99
N ALA A 123 -5.72 -12.85 -24.96
CA ALA A 123 -6.62 -14.01 -25.02
C ALA A 123 -6.44 -14.94 -23.80
N ASP A 124 -5.20 -15.21 -23.40
CA ASP A 124 -4.88 -16.01 -22.18
C ASP A 124 -5.44 -15.33 -20.91
N MET A 125 -5.25 -14.04 -20.75
CA MET A 125 -5.76 -13.29 -19.59
C MET A 125 -7.28 -13.28 -19.53
N ALA A 126 -7.97 -13.14 -20.66
CA ALA A 126 -9.43 -13.15 -20.73
C ALA A 126 -10.02 -14.52 -20.36
N SER A 127 -9.25 -15.61 -20.50
CA SER A 127 -9.68 -16.98 -20.16
C SER A 127 -9.44 -17.38 -18.72
N THR A 128 -8.75 -16.56 -17.91
CA THR A 128 -8.37 -16.89 -16.53
C THR A 128 -9.61 -17.14 -15.65
N ARG A 129 -9.58 -18.21 -14.87
CA ARG A 129 -10.62 -18.61 -13.91
C ARG A 129 -10.01 -18.80 -12.52
N PRO A 130 -10.77 -18.56 -11.44
CA PRO A 130 -10.37 -18.96 -10.10
C PRO A 130 -10.11 -20.47 -10.02
N ASN A 131 -9.16 -20.85 -9.16
CA ASN A 131 -8.97 -22.25 -8.82
C ASN A 131 -10.19 -22.79 -8.07
N PRO A 132 -10.53 -24.08 -8.20
CA PRO A 132 -11.54 -24.69 -7.35
C PRO A 132 -11.12 -24.61 -5.89
N PRO A 133 -12.06 -24.49 -4.94
CA PRO A 133 -11.76 -24.49 -3.52
C PRO A 133 -10.96 -25.72 -3.11
N SER A 134 -9.86 -25.53 -2.39
CA SER A 134 -9.05 -26.60 -1.80
C SER A 134 -9.32 -26.71 -0.30
N VAL A 135 -9.35 -27.94 0.23
CA VAL A 135 -9.41 -28.14 1.68
C VAL A 135 -8.07 -27.73 2.30
N ASN A 136 -8.13 -26.77 3.20
CA ASN A 136 -6.96 -26.28 3.92
C ASN A 136 -7.27 -26.15 5.41
N SER A 137 -6.30 -26.38 6.27
CA SER A 137 -6.40 -26.14 7.71
C SER A 137 -5.42 -25.05 8.13
N PHE A 138 -5.81 -24.26 9.12
CA PHE A 138 -5.06 -23.09 9.54
C PHE A 138 -4.81 -23.10 11.03
N THR A 139 -3.62 -22.65 11.45
CA THR A 139 -3.31 -22.25 12.82
C THR A 139 -2.90 -20.79 12.82
N VAL A 140 -3.29 -20.06 13.88
CA VAL A 140 -2.95 -18.63 14.04
C VAL A 140 -2.25 -18.49 15.39
N GLU A 141 -1.06 -17.94 15.40
CA GLU A 141 -0.23 -17.75 16.59
C GLU A 141 0.40 -16.34 16.60
N PRO A 142 0.55 -15.70 17.76
CA PRO A 142 1.33 -14.47 17.86
C PRO A 142 2.81 -14.80 17.62
N LEU A 143 3.50 -13.97 16.80
CA LEU A 143 4.96 -13.98 16.69
C LEU A 143 5.57 -13.08 17.76
N THR A 144 5.08 -11.85 17.87
CA THR A 144 5.39 -10.99 19.01
C THR A 144 4.54 -11.45 20.20
N PRO A 145 5.15 -11.87 21.33
CA PRO A 145 4.41 -12.21 22.55
C PRO A 145 3.53 -11.05 23.00
N VAL A 146 2.32 -11.36 23.47
CA VAL A 146 1.35 -10.34 23.91
C VAL A 146 1.93 -9.46 25.03
N ASP A 147 2.65 -10.05 25.98
CA ASP A 147 3.28 -9.31 27.08
C ASP A 147 4.37 -8.33 26.60
N THR A 148 5.11 -8.69 25.54
CA THR A 148 6.08 -7.78 24.89
C THR A 148 5.35 -6.59 24.30
N TYR A 149 4.26 -6.81 23.56
CA TYR A 149 3.44 -5.73 23.01
C TYR A 149 2.86 -4.83 24.11
N LEU A 150 2.26 -5.39 25.17
CA LEU A 150 1.71 -4.61 26.28
C LEU A 150 2.79 -3.77 26.96
N SER A 151 3.99 -4.33 27.16
CA SER A 151 5.14 -3.61 27.73
C SER A 151 5.61 -2.47 26.83
N ALA A 152 5.63 -2.69 25.51
CA ALA A 152 5.99 -1.65 24.54
C ALA A 152 4.97 -0.50 24.52
N VAL A 153 3.66 -0.81 24.62
CA VAL A 153 2.60 0.20 24.75
C VAL A 153 2.78 1.02 26.02
N MET A 154 3.06 0.38 27.16
CA MET A 154 3.32 1.10 28.42
C MET A 154 4.55 2.01 28.31
N ALA A 155 5.64 1.53 27.72
CA ALA A 155 6.87 2.32 27.55
C ALA A 155 6.63 3.53 26.64
N ALA A 156 5.89 3.37 25.54
CA ALA A 156 5.53 4.46 24.64
C ALA A 156 4.62 5.50 25.34
N ARG A 157 3.57 5.05 26.00
CA ARG A 157 2.68 5.93 26.80
C ARG A 157 3.46 6.74 27.86
N ASP A 158 4.35 6.08 28.56
CA ASP A 158 5.13 6.74 29.63
C ASP A 158 6.14 7.74 29.05
N ALA A 159 6.68 7.50 27.84
CA ALA A 159 7.51 8.47 27.11
C ALA A 159 6.68 9.70 26.70
N VAL A 160 5.44 9.50 26.21
CA VAL A 160 4.52 10.62 25.90
C VAL A 160 4.20 11.42 27.17
N ARG A 161 3.93 10.76 28.31
CA ARG A 161 3.64 11.44 29.59
C ARG A 161 4.82 12.26 30.14
N ARG A 162 6.04 11.86 29.84
CA ARG A 162 7.24 12.65 30.18
C ARG A 162 7.51 13.80 29.21
N GLY A 163 6.83 13.85 28.07
CA GLY A 163 7.07 14.83 27.02
C GLY A 163 8.30 14.53 26.14
N ASP A 164 8.78 13.29 26.16
CA ASP A 164 9.88 12.84 25.31
C ASP A 164 9.45 12.78 23.83
N ILE A 165 8.18 12.43 23.60
CA ILE A 165 7.49 12.35 22.31
C ILE A 165 6.02 12.75 22.48
N ASP A 166 5.35 13.10 21.40
CA ASP A 166 3.90 13.39 21.38
C ASP A 166 3.08 12.13 21.11
N LYS A 167 3.64 11.21 20.28
CA LYS A 167 2.98 9.98 19.83
C LYS A 167 4.02 8.98 19.32
N ALA A 168 3.78 7.69 19.54
CA ALA A 168 4.44 6.61 18.81
C ALA A 168 3.41 5.54 18.39
N VAL A 169 3.64 4.89 17.25
CA VAL A 169 2.80 3.76 16.83
C VAL A 169 3.51 2.47 17.22
N ILE A 170 2.89 1.67 18.06
CA ILE A 170 3.40 0.36 18.46
C ILE A 170 2.65 -0.73 17.73
N ALA A 171 3.41 -1.60 17.07
CA ALA A 171 2.87 -2.69 16.26
C ALA A 171 3.20 -4.07 16.88
N ARG A 172 2.48 -5.07 16.39
CA ARG A 172 2.74 -6.48 16.65
C ARG A 172 2.36 -7.31 15.45
N ASP A 173 2.80 -8.56 15.44
CA ASP A 173 2.55 -9.49 14.35
C ASP A 173 2.00 -10.82 14.81
N ILE A 174 1.30 -11.48 13.89
CA ILE A 174 0.80 -12.84 14.02
C ILE A 174 1.18 -13.65 12.79
N GLN A 175 1.28 -14.95 12.94
CA GLN A 175 1.50 -15.88 11.84
C GLN A 175 0.28 -16.76 11.64
N VAL A 176 -0.16 -16.84 10.38
CA VAL A 176 -1.07 -17.88 9.90
C VAL A 176 -0.21 -18.96 9.26
N ARG A 177 -0.36 -20.22 9.70
CA ARG A 177 0.20 -21.40 9.03
C ARG A 177 -0.92 -22.16 8.36
N SER A 178 -0.69 -22.61 7.15
CA SER A 178 -1.64 -23.41 6.38
C SER A 178 -1.05 -24.78 6.04
N SER A 179 -1.89 -25.79 5.99
CA SER A 179 -1.48 -27.18 5.63
C SER A 179 -1.16 -27.35 4.17
N GLN A 180 -1.66 -26.45 3.30
CA GLN A 180 -1.40 -26.39 1.87
C GLN A 180 -0.97 -24.98 1.47
N PRO A 181 -0.26 -24.77 0.35
CA PRO A 181 0.05 -23.45 -0.14
C PRO A 181 -1.20 -22.57 -0.30
N LEU A 182 -1.12 -21.33 0.19
CA LEU A 182 -2.19 -20.35 0.08
C LEU A 182 -2.47 -19.99 -1.38
N ASP A 183 -3.74 -20.02 -1.77
CA ASP A 183 -4.18 -19.56 -3.09
C ASP A 183 -4.30 -18.02 -3.09
N VAL A 184 -3.23 -17.37 -3.52
CA VAL A 184 -3.13 -15.90 -3.57
C VAL A 184 -4.22 -15.30 -4.45
N TYR A 185 -4.56 -15.93 -5.59
CA TYR A 185 -5.61 -15.42 -6.47
C TYR A 185 -6.97 -15.35 -5.74
N SER A 186 -7.34 -16.40 -5.04
CA SER A 186 -8.57 -16.42 -4.23
C SER A 186 -8.53 -15.40 -3.09
N ILE A 187 -7.37 -15.18 -2.44
CA ILE A 187 -7.21 -14.12 -1.42
C ILE A 187 -7.45 -12.74 -2.04
N LEU A 188 -6.85 -12.43 -3.19
CA LEU A 188 -7.05 -11.16 -3.89
C LEU A 188 -8.49 -10.93 -4.33
N LEU A 189 -9.22 -11.98 -4.73
CA LEU A 189 -10.66 -11.90 -5.05
C LEU A 189 -11.49 -11.57 -3.80
N ARG A 190 -11.18 -12.18 -2.65
CA ARG A 190 -11.86 -11.87 -1.37
C ARG A 190 -11.56 -10.44 -0.91
N LEU A 191 -10.32 -9.99 -1.03
CA LEU A 191 -9.96 -8.58 -0.77
C LEU A 191 -10.73 -7.64 -1.69
N ARG A 192 -10.93 -7.98 -2.97
CA ARG A 192 -11.76 -7.20 -3.88
C ARG A 192 -13.21 -7.12 -3.42
N ALA A 193 -13.78 -8.23 -2.98
CA ALA A 193 -15.17 -8.27 -2.55
C ALA A 193 -15.43 -7.46 -1.27
N SER A 194 -14.47 -7.42 -0.34
CA SER A 194 -14.63 -6.78 0.98
C SER A 194 -13.99 -5.38 1.07
N PHE A 195 -12.97 -5.10 0.25
CA PHE A 195 -12.14 -3.90 0.33
C PHE A 195 -11.88 -3.30 -1.07
N GLY A 196 -12.88 -3.30 -1.95
CA GLY A 196 -12.76 -2.82 -3.33
C GLY A 196 -12.33 -1.35 -3.44
N SER A 197 -12.76 -0.50 -2.51
CA SER A 197 -12.42 0.92 -2.40
C SER A 197 -11.06 1.19 -1.75
N SER A 198 -10.36 0.15 -1.27
CA SER A 198 -8.99 0.25 -0.77
C SER A 198 -7.97 -0.01 -1.87
N TYR A 199 -6.74 0.46 -1.71
CA TYR A 199 -5.61 0.12 -2.56
C TYR A 199 -5.21 -1.34 -2.30
N ARG A 200 -5.63 -2.23 -3.19
CA ARG A 200 -5.29 -3.66 -3.12
C ARG A 200 -4.03 -3.90 -3.90
N PHE A 201 -3.11 -4.62 -3.31
CA PHE A 201 -1.80 -4.85 -3.90
C PHE A 201 -1.30 -6.29 -3.69
N HIS A 202 -0.43 -6.71 -4.59
CA HIS A 202 0.39 -7.92 -4.49
C HIS A 202 1.71 -7.68 -5.21
N ILE A 203 2.82 -7.68 -4.48
CA ILE A 203 4.19 -7.48 -5.02
C ILE A 203 5.13 -8.44 -4.28
N GLY A 204 5.64 -9.47 -4.96
CA GLY A 204 6.64 -10.38 -4.39
C GLY A 204 6.20 -11.11 -3.11
N GLY A 205 4.93 -11.51 -3.02
CA GLY A 205 4.37 -12.16 -1.83
C GLY A 205 3.94 -11.20 -0.71
N PHE A 206 4.20 -9.90 -0.85
CA PHE A 206 3.63 -8.87 0.00
C PHE A 206 2.28 -8.43 -0.56
N LEU A 207 1.20 -8.61 0.19
CA LEU A 207 -0.16 -8.36 -0.27
C LEU A 207 -1.03 -7.70 0.79
N GLY A 208 -2.04 -6.95 0.34
CA GLY A 208 -2.92 -6.24 1.27
C GLY A 208 -4.01 -5.41 0.60
N ALA A 209 -4.72 -4.64 1.46
CA ALA A 209 -5.77 -3.72 1.07
C ALA A 209 -5.72 -2.44 1.94
N SER A 210 -4.86 -1.51 1.57
CA SER A 210 -4.65 -0.26 2.31
C SER A 210 -5.76 0.76 2.00
N PRO A 211 -6.39 1.37 3.00
CA PRO A 211 -7.33 2.46 2.77
C PRO A 211 -6.66 3.82 2.55
N GLU A 212 -5.35 3.95 2.80
CA GLU A 212 -4.65 5.22 2.95
C GLU A 212 -3.77 5.54 1.75
N LEU A 213 -4.05 6.67 1.09
CA LEU A 213 -3.19 7.23 0.06
C LEU A 213 -2.04 8.00 0.72
N LEU A 214 -0.82 7.51 0.54
CA LEU A 214 0.37 8.26 0.95
C LEU A 214 0.56 9.47 0.05
N VAL A 215 0.72 9.22 -1.25
CA VAL A 215 0.85 10.26 -2.26
C VAL A 215 0.51 9.71 -3.65
N GLU A 216 -0.17 10.52 -4.44
CA GLU A 216 -0.32 10.36 -5.88
C GLU A 216 0.28 11.59 -6.57
N ARG A 217 0.99 11.37 -7.66
CA ARG A 217 1.45 12.43 -8.56
C ARG A 217 0.97 12.14 -9.97
N GLN A 218 0.41 13.15 -10.61
CA GLN A 218 0.05 13.14 -12.03
C GLN A 218 0.47 14.48 -12.66
N GLY A 219 1.54 14.47 -13.40
CA GLY A 219 2.18 15.69 -13.90
C GLY A 219 2.65 16.56 -12.72
N ARG A 220 2.06 17.74 -12.58
CA ARG A 220 2.33 18.63 -11.43
C ARG A 220 1.37 18.46 -10.26
N ILE A 221 0.24 17.83 -10.50
CA ILE A 221 -0.79 17.66 -9.44
C ILE A 221 -0.36 16.54 -8.50
N ILE A 222 -0.42 16.82 -7.21
CA ILE A 222 -0.21 15.85 -6.14
C ILE A 222 -1.45 15.75 -5.27
N ARG A 223 -1.71 14.55 -4.75
CA ARG A 223 -2.77 14.26 -3.79
C ARG A 223 -2.23 13.39 -2.66
N SER A 224 -2.76 13.60 -1.47
CA SER A 224 -2.55 12.73 -0.32
C SER A 224 -3.86 12.61 0.45
N HIS A 225 -4.05 11.48 1.16
CA HIS A 225 -5.26 11.29 1.97
C HIS A 225 -4.87 10.53 3.26
N PRO A 226 -4.22 11.23 4.19
CA PRO A 226 -3.83 10.65 5.47
C PRO A 226 -5.05 10.28 6.31
N LEU A 227 -4.92 9.16 7.02
CA LEU A 227 -5.93 8.64 7.93
C LEU A 227 -5.36 8.54 9.34
N ALA A 228 -6.08 9.06 10.35
CA ALA A 228 -5.77 8.82 11.75
C ALA A 228 -7.04 8.88 12.61
N GLY A 229 -6.95 8.33 13.84
CA GLY A 229 -8.14 8.08 14.64
C GLY A 229 -8.95 6.89 14.09
N THR A 230 -9.50 6.07 14.99
CA THR A 230 -10.20 4.83 14.59
C THR A 230 -11.41 4.59 15.49
N ALA A 231 -12.54 4.24 14.87
CA ALA A 231 -13.69 3.67 15.56
C ALA A 231 -14.06 2.31 14.94
N PRO A 232 -14.57 1.35 15.72
CA PRO A 232 -15.03 0.08 15.17
C PRO A 232 -16.27 0.27 14.30
N ARG A 233 -16.48 -0.69 13.40
CA ARG A 233 -17.68 -0.80 12.60
C ARG A 233 -18.35 -2.14 12.89
N THR A 234 -19.66 -2.09 13.21
CA THR A 234 -20.45 -3.25 13.63
C THR A 234 -21.25 -3.86 12.48
N GLY A 235 -21.50 -3.10 11.42
CA GLY A 235 -22.40 -3.44 10.32
C GLY A 235 -23.86 -3.01 10.56
N ASP A 236 -24.19 -2.54 11.77
CA ASP A 236 -25.48 -1.86 12.05
C ASP A 236 -25.34 -0.37 11.73
N ALA A 237 -26.13 0.11 10.77
CA ALA A 237 -26.04 1.48 10.27
C ALA A 237 -26.25 2.55 11.36
N THR A 238 -27.13 2.30 12.32
CA THR A 238 -27.42 3.24 13.41
C THR A 238 -26.27 3.31 14.42
N VAL A 239 -25.74 2.14 14.80
CA VAL A 239 -24.59 2.06 15.71
C VAL A 239 -23.35 2.65 15.05
N ASP A 240 -23.12 2.32 13.78
CA ASP A 240 -21.95 2.80 13.01
C ASP A 240 -22.01 4.33 12.82
N ALA A 241 -23.19 4.92 12.56
CA ALA A 241 -23.37 6.38 12.48
C ALA A 241 -23.10 7.08 13.82
N ARG A 242 -23.52 6.48 14.95
CA ARG A 242 -23.23 7.02 16.29
C ARG A 242 -21.73 6.97 16.59
N LEU A 243 -21.06 5.83 16.31
CA LEU A 243 -19.62 5.68 16.51
C LEU A 243 -18.81 6.66 15.61
N ALA A 244 -19.28 6.91 14.38
CA ALA A 244 -18.70 7.93 13.50
C ALA A 244 -18.83 9.35 14.09
N ALA A 245 -19.99 9.69 14.61
CA ALA A 245 -20.21 11.00 15.25
C ALA A 245 -19.34 11.16 16.53
N GLU A 246 -19.22 10.11 17.33
CA GLU A 246 -18.32 10.09 18.50
C GLU A 246 -16.86 10.26 18.09
N LEU A 247 -16.42 9.62 16.98
CA LEU A 247 -15.08 9.76 16.44
C LEU A 247 -14.78 11.20 16.00
N VAL A 248 -15.70 11.83 15.27
CA VAL A 248 -15.58 13.23 14.84
C VAL A 248 -15.58 14.18 16.04
N ALA A 249 -16.38 13.93 17.06
CA ALA A 249 -16.45 14.77 18.27
C ALA A 249 -15.27 14.56 19.23
N SER A 250 -14.47 13.53 19.06
CA SER A 250 -13.37 13.17 19.97
C SER A 250 -12.18 14.11 19.81
N ILE A 251 -11.95 14.97 20.80
CA ILE A 251 -10.79 15.88 20.83
C ILE A 251 -9.48 15.11 20.70
N LYS A 252 -9.34 13.94 21.36
CA LYS A 252 -8.16 13.08 21.25
C LYS A 252 -7.90 12.68 19.79
N ASN A 253 -8.93 12.16 19.10
CA ASN A 253 -8.77 11.72 17.72
C ASN A 253 -8.52 12.89 16.75
N GLN A 254 -9.11 14.05 17.00
CA GLN A 254 -8.85 15.27 16.22
C GLN A 254 -7.40 15.74 16.34
N ILE A 255 -6.83 15.76 17.56
CA ILE A 255 -5.43 16.11 17.79
C ILE A 255 -4.51 15.08 17.10
N GLU A 256 -4.79 13.78 17.27
CA GLU A 256 -4.02 12.72 16.63
C GLU A 256 -4.01 12.87 15.11
N HIS A 257 -5.17 13.15 14.52
CA HIS A 257 -5.32 13.34 13.08
C HIS A 257 -4.61 14.61 12.60
N ARG A 258 -4.71 15.72 13.35
CA ARG A 258 -4.08 16.99 13.00
C ARG A 258 -2.55 16.88 12.91
N VAL A 259 -1.90 16.16 13.82
CA VAL A 259 -0.45 15.92 13.76
C VAL A 259 -0.04 15.28 12.43
N VAL A 260 -0.84 14.35 11.90
CA VAL A 260 -0.53 13.70 10.61
C VAL A 260 -0.72 14.64 9.44
N ILE A 261 -1.82 15.43 9.43
CA ILE A 261 -2.09 16.41 8.37
C ILE A 261 -0.98 17.47 8.33
N ASP A 262 -0.63 18.06 9.49
CA ASP A 262 0.37 19.10 9.58
C ASP A 262 1.72 18.62 9.06
N MET A 263 2.13 17.38 9.41
CA MET A 263 3.39 16.82 8.89
C MET A 263 3.36 16.65 7.36
N VAL A 264 2.26 16.10 6.81
CA VAL A 264 2.14 15.93 5.36
C VAL A 264 2.15 17.29 4.67
N HIS A 265 1.38 18.25 5.17
CA HIS A 265 1.31 19.60 4.65
C HIS A 265 2.69 20.30 4.70
N ASP A 266 3.33 20.34 5.86
CA ASP A 266 4.60 21.05 6.06
C ASP A 266 5.75 20.41 5.27
N THR A 267 5.68 19.10 5.03
CA THR A 267 6.64 18.39 4.19
C THR A 267 6.45 18.73 2.71
N LEU A 268 5.21 18.82 2.23
CA LEU A 268 4.92 19.04 0.80
C LEU A 268 4.91 20.52 0.40
N LEU A 269 4.50 21.43 1.30
CA LEU A 269 4.32 22.86 1.01
C LEU A 269 5.55 23.52 0.37
N PRO A 270 6.80 23.28 0.83
CA PRO A 270 7.99 23.91 0.22
C PRO A 270 8.21 23.53 -1.26
N HIS A 271 7.59 22.47 -1.72
CA HIS A 271 7.71 21.94 -3.09
C HIS A 271 6.51 22.28 -3.98
N CYS A 272 5.51 23.00 -3.43
CA CYS A 272 4.25 23.31 -4.11
C CYS A 272 4.12 24.81 -4.40
N SER A 273 3.48 25.13 -5.54
CA SER A 273 3.03 26.48 -5.86
C SER A 273 1.72 26.82 -5.14
N TYR A 274 0.91 25.82 -4.84
CA TYR A 274 -0.18 25.82 -3.88
C TYR A 274 -0.35 24.42 -3.28
N LEU A 275 -0.87 24.36 -2.06
CA LEU A 275 -1.27 23.13 -1.37
C LEU A 275 -2.46 23.46 -0.48
N ASP A 276 -3.55 22.74 -0.67
CA ASP A 276 -4.80 22.94 0.07
C ASP A 276 -5.30 21.60 0.63
N TRP A 277 -6.17 21.65 1.64
CA TRP A 277 -6.77 20.46 2.24
C TRP A 277 -8.19 20.74 2.71
N GLU A 278 -8.99 19.68 2.87
CA GLU A 278 -10.33 19.77 3.41
C GLU A 278 -10.30 20.39 4.82
N PRO A 279 -11.11 21.44 5.11
CA PRO A 279 -11.07 22.15 6.39
C PRO A 279 -11.51 21.27 7.58
N GLU A 280 -12.37 20.30 7.33
CA GLU A 280 -12.91 19.36 8.31
C GLU A 280 -12.62 17.92 7.84
N PRO A 281 -12.19 17.02 8.74
CA PRO A 281 -11.98 15.63 8.37
C PRO A 281 -13.30 14.93 8.04
N SER A 282 -13.27 14.09 7.02
CA SER A 282 -14.37 13.21 6.62
C SER A 282 -14.24 11.82 7.28
N ILE A 283 -15.36 11.07 7.35
CA ILE A 283 -15.34 9.67 7.78
C ILE A 283 -15.02 8.78 6.61
N VAL A 284 -13.87 8.10 6.69
CA VAL A 284 -13.46 7.06 5.74
C VAL A 284 -13.86 5.71 6.30
N THR A 285 -14.84 5.08 5.66
CA THR A 285 -15.36 3.77 6.06
C THR A 285 -14.61 2.66 5.37
N VAL A 286 -14.04 1.75 6.15
CA VAL A 286 -13.47 0.47 5.71
C VAL A 286 -14.35 -0.67 6.21
N ALA A 287 -14.18 -1.89 5.75
CA ALA A 287 -15.13 -2.98 6.03
C ALA A 287 -15.47 -3.15 7.52
N ASN A 288 -14.49 -3.06 8.42
CA ASN A 288 -14.64 -3.32 9.86
C ASN A 288 -14.28 -2.15 10.79
N VAL A 289 -13.87 -1.01 10.23
CA VAL A 289 -13.48 0.19 11.00
C VAL A 289 -13.84 1.47 10.23
N GLN A 290 -13.86 2.59 10.95
CA GLN A 290 -14.00 3.94 10.42
C GLN A 290 -12.81 4.78 10.88
N HIS A 291 -12.32 5.67 10.01
CA HIS A 291 -11.20 6.57 10.31
C HIS A 291 -11.60 8.02 10.02
N LEU A 292 -10.92 8.97 10.64
CA LEU A 292 -10.88 10.35 10.14
C LEU A 292 -9.92 10.39 8.95
N GLY A 293 -10.31 11.06 7.88
CA GLY A 293 -9.51 11.29 6.69
C GLY A 293 -9.61 12.72 6.22
N THR A 294 -8.51 13.27 5.71
CA THR A 294 -8.46 14.62 5.13
C THR A 294 -7.76 14.55 3.79
N ALA A 295 -8.46 14.95 2.73
CA ALA A 295 -7.86 15.02 1.41
C ALA A 295 -7.00 16.28 1.28
N LEU A 296 -5.78 16.13 0.75
CA LEU A 296 -4.88 17.22 0.35
C LEU A 296 -4.68 17.16 -1.17
N GLU A 297 -4.70 18.32 -1.81
CA GLU A 297 -4.34 18.47 -3.22
C GLU A 297 -3.44 19.70 -3.41
N GLY A 298 -2.45 19.59 -4.28
CA GLY A 298 -1.55 20.69 -4.59
C GLY A 298 -0.92 20.57 -5.97
N ALA A 299 -0.19 21.59 -6.38
CA ALA A 299 0.59 21.61 -7.60
C ALA A 299 2.06 21.88 -7.31
N LEU A 300 2.92 20.97 -7.73
CA LEU A 300 4.38 21.11 -7.60
C LEU A 300 4.93 22.31 -8.39
N VAL A 301 6.01 22.90 -7.87
CA VAL A 301 6.84 23.88 -8.62
C VAL A 301 7.64 23.18 -9.71
N GLU A 302 8.13 23.92 -10.67
CA GLU A 302 9.01 23.42 -11.73
C GLU A 302 10.50 23.47 -11.33
N PRO A 303 11.30 22.43 -11.61
CA PRO A 303 10.89 21.11 -12.13
C PRO A 303 10.21 20.26 -11.04
N PRO A 304 9.12 19.52 -11.39
CA PRO A 304 8.36 18.80 -10.39
C PRO A 304 9.13 17.58 -9.85
N LEU A 305 9.04 17.35 -8.54
CA LEU A 305 9.58 16.15 -7.91
C LEU A 305 8.85 14.90 -8.41
N THR A 306 9.55 13.77 -8.48
CA THR A 306 8.94 12.47 -8.82
C THR A 306 8.07 11.95 -7.66
N ALA A 307 7.12 11.06 -7.96
CA ALA A 307 6.35 10.37 -6.94
C ALA A 307 7.25 9.64 -5.92
N LEU A 308 8.38 9.07 -6.37
CA LEU A 308 9.34 8.40 -5.48
C LEU A 308 9.99 9.38 -4.50
N ALA A 309 10.43 10.56 -4.96
CA ALA A 309 11.00 11.58 -4.08
C ALA A 309 9.99 12.05 -3.02
N LEU A 310 8.70 12.17 -3.39
CA LEU A 310 7.63 12.50 -2.44
C LEU A 310 7.41 11.37 -1.41
N VAL A 311 7.47 10.11 -1.84
CA VAL A 311 7.41 8.94 -0.92
C VAL A 311 8.54 8.97 0.09
N ASP A 312 9.78 9.22 -0.35
CA ASP A 312 10.96 9.25 0.54
C ASP A 312 10.86 10.35 1.61
N MET A 313 10.24 11.49 1.28
CA MET A 313 10.01 12.56 2.25
C MET A 313 8.90 12.26 3.25
N LEU A 314 7.84 11.57 2.81
CA LEU A 314 6.65 11.31 3.62
C LEU A 314 6.73 10.01 4.43
N CYS A 315 7.52 9.03 4.02
CA CYS A 315 7.55 7.70 4.63
C CYS A 315 8.69 7.54 5.68
N PRO A 316 8.41 6.99 6.87
CA PRO A 316 7.08 6.67 7.41
C PRO A 316 6.34 7.91 7.92
N THR A 317 5.01 7.93 7.77
CA THR A 317 4.18 9.01 8.33
C THR A 317 4.06 8.90 9.86
N PRO A 318 3.67 9.97 10.58
CA PRO A 318 3.36 9.87 12.02
C PRO A 318 2.21 8.92 12.34
N ALA A 319 1.37 8.59 11.35
CA ALA A 319 0.33 7.57 11.49
C ALA A 319 0.90 6.16 11.67
N LEU A 320 2.18 5.91 11.30
CA LEU A 320 2.86 4.62 11.41
C LEU A 320 4.15 4.65 12.25
N GLY A 321 4.84 5.77 12.29
CA GLY A 321 6.02 6.01 13.13
C GLY A 321 5.64 6.72 14.43
N GLY A 322 5.55 8.03 14.38
CA GLY A 322 5.21 8.88 15.52
C GLY A 322 5.75 10.30 15.34
N HIS A 323 5.62 11.08 16.41
CA HIS A 323 6.07 12.48 16.40
C HIS A 323 6.67 12.86 17.77
N PRO A 324 7.80 13.59 17.81
CA PRO A 324 8.73 13.88 16.71
C PRO A 324 9.30 12.59 16.10
N THR A 325 9.52 12.58 14.78
CA THR A 325 9.79 11.35 14.03
C THR A 325 11.02 10.60 14.52
N HIS A 326 12.14 11.28 14.75
CA HIS A 326 13.41 10.64 15.12
C HIS A 326 13.30 9.92 16.48
N GLU A 327 12.81 10.64 17.50
CA GLU A 327 12.66 10.15 18.87
C GLU A 327 11.66 9.01 18.95
N ALA A 328 10.56 9.10 18.18
CA ALA A 328 9.56 8.06 18.11
C ALA A 328 10.11 6.79 17.43
N MET A 329 10.86 6.92 16.33
CA MET A 329 11.49 5.79 15.64
C MET A 329 12.54 5.09 16.50
N ASP A 330 13.35 5.87 17.26
CA ASP A 330 14.30 5.34 18.22
C ASP A 330 13.62 4.54 19.34
N LEU A 331 12.49 5.04 19.84
CA LEU A 331 11.70 4.33 20.84
C LEU A 331 11.13 3.03 20.29
N ILE A 332 10.48 3.07 19.12
CA ILE A 332 9.93 1.90 18.45
C ILE A 332 10.99 0.81 18.30
N THR A 333 12.15 1.16 17.78
CA THR A 333 13.27 0.22 17.60
C THR A 333 13.69 -0.46 18.91
N LYS A 334 13.65 0.27 20.04
CA LYS A 334 14.05 -0.24 21.35
C LYS A 334 13.01 -1.15 22.01
N VAL A 335 11.71 -0.88 21.80
CA VAL A 335 10.65 -1.50 22.61
C VAL A 335 9.78 -2.51 21.86
N GLU A 336 9.67 -2.42 20.54
CA GLU A 336 8.71 -3.22 19.77
C GLU A 336 9.12 -4.69 19.62
N GLY A 337 10.43 -4.98 19.57
CA GLY A 337 10.95 -6.35 19.57
C GLY A 337 10.69 -7.13 18.28
N MET A 338 10.35 -6.45 17.19
CA MET A 338 10.15 -7.06 15.87
C MET A 338 10.72 -6.20 14.74
N ASP A 339 11.05 -6.83 13.62
CA ASP A 339 11.30 -6.15 12.35
C ASP A 339 9.98 -6.04 11.57
N ARG A 340 9.59 -4.80 11.26
CA ARG A 340 8.37 -4.53 10.47
C ARG A 340 8.52 -4.88 8.99
N GLY A 341 9.75 -4.92 8.46
CA GLY A 341 10.00 -5.10 7.03
C GLY A 341 9.26 -4.03 6.21
N ASP A 342 8.33 -4.48 5.37
CA ASP A 342 7.55 -3.60 4.49
C ASP A 342 6.31 -2.98 5.17
N TYR A 343 5.84 -3.55 6.28
CA TYR A 343 4.68 -3.03 7.00
C TYR A 343 4.95 -1.65 7.59
N GLY A 344 4.06 -0.69 7.32
CA GLY A 344 4.18 0.70 7.75
C GLY A 344 5.06 1.56 6.85
N GLY A 345 5.65 0.98 5.82
CA GLY A 345 6.31 1.68 4.72
C GLY A 345 5.30 2.11 3.64
N ALA A 346 5.70 2.07 2.36
CA ALA A 346 4.85 2.43 1.24
C ALA A 346 4.85 1.34 0.15
N VAL A 347 3.73 1.23 -0.57
CA VAL A 347 3.56 0.32 -1.70
C VAL A 347 2.85 1.05 -2.83
N GLY A 348 3.32 0.86 -4.07
CA GLY A 348 2.73 1.58 -5.19
C GLY A 348 3.41 1.30 -6.52
N TRP A 349 3.37 2.27 -7.40
CA TRP A 349 4.00 2.23 -8.72
C TRP A 349 4.50 3.60 -9.15
N ILE A 350 5.43 3.59 -10.09
CA ILE A 350 5.99 4.78 -10.76
C ILE A 350 6.18 4.50 -12.26
N ASP A 351 5.97 5.51 -13.11
CA ASP A 351 6.24 5.45 -14.54
C ASP A 351 7.48 6.26 -14.97
N GLY A 352 7.76 6.29 -16.28
CA GLY A 352 8.90 6.99 -16.86
C GLY A 352 8.83 8.52 -16.77
N LEU A 353 7.68 9.11 -16.49
CA LEU A 353 7.53 10.55 -16.24
C LEU A 353 7.70 10.91 -14.76
N GLY A 354 7.89 9.91 -13.91
CA GLY A 354 7.92 10.07 -12.46
C GLY A 354 6.54 10.22 -11.85
N ASP A 355 5.46 9.97 -12.61
CA ASP A 355 4.10 9.88 -12.09
C ASP A 355 3.90 8.55 -11.36
N GLY A 356 3.00 8.51 -10.40
CA GLY A 356 2.74 7.30 -9.64
C GLY A 356 1.74 7.48 -8.52
N THR A 357 1.27 6.34 -8.01
CA THR A 357 0.34 6.27 -6.87
C THR A 357 0.91 5.34 -5.82
N TRP A 358 1.01 5.81 -4.59
CA TRP A 358 1.59 5.09 -3.46
C TRP A 358 0.64 5.11 -2.27
N ALA A 359 0.37 3.94 -1.72
CA ALA A 359 -0.41 3.77 -0.49
C ALA A 359 0.50 3.45 0.70
N VAL A 360 0.07 3.81 1.89
CA VAL A 360 0.72 3.34 3.13
C VAL A 360 0.57 1.83 3.24
N ALA A 361 1.66 1.11 3.50
CA ALA A 361 1.68 -0.36 3.52
C ALA A 361 1.10 -0.92 4.82
N ILE A 362 -0.22 -0.87 4.93
CA ILE A 362 -1.00 -1.39 6.07
C ILE A 362 -2.09 -2.36 5.61
N ARG A 363 -2.74 -3.04 6.57
CA ARG A 363 -3.75 -4.06 6.28
C ARG A 363 -3.19 -5.09 5.29
N CYS A 364 -2.03 -5.65 5.65
CA CYS A 364 -1.19 -6.43 4.75
C CYS A 364 -0.68 -7.71 5.42
N ALA A 365 -0.14 -8.58 4.60
CA ALA A 365 0.56 -9.78 5.00
C ALA A 365 1.78 -10.02 4.10
N GLN A 366 2.83 -10.58 4.67
CA GLN A 366 3.98 -11.12 3.95
C GLN A 366 3.88 -12.65 3.90
N LEU A 367 3.85 -13.20 2.70
CA LEU A 367 3.85 -14.64 2.48
C LEU A 367 5.27 -15.20 2.48
N SER A 368 5.43 -16.43 2.99
CA SER A 368 6.65 -17.21 2.76
C SER A 368 6.75 -17.66 1.29
N ALA A 369 7.96 -17.96 0.83
CA ALA A 369 8.21 -18.38 -0.56
C ALA A 369 7.39 -19.64 -0.96
N ASP A 370 7.20 -20.59 -0.02
CA ASP A 370 6.39 -21.79 -0.19
C ASP A 370 4.88 -21.54 -0.03
N ARG A 371 4.49 -20.29 0.31
CA ARG A 371 3.11 -19.87 0.55
C ARG A 371 2.37 -20.64 1.65
N THR A 372 3.06 -21.33 2.53
CA THR A 372 2.45 -22.06 3.65
C THR A 372 2.33 -21.21 4.92
N ARG A 373 2.92 -20.02 4.92
CA ARG A 373 2.88 -19.08 6.04
C ARG A 373 2.54 -17.67 5.55
N ALA A 374 1.72 -16.97 6.33
CA ALA A 374 1.45 -15.56 6.16
C ALA A 374 1.72 -14.83 7.49
N ARG A 375 2.61 -13.83 7.47
CA ARG A 375 2.87 -12.94 8.58
C ARG A 375 2.02 -11.68 8.40
N LEU A 376 1.14 -11.40 9.37
CA LEU A 376 0.23 -10.28 9.37
C LEU A 376 0.65 -9.28 10.42
N PHE A 377 0.37 -8.00 10.19
CA PHE A 377 0.80 -6.89 11.04
C PHE A 377 -0.37 -5.99 11.42
N ALA A 378 -0.33 -5.45 12.64
CA ALA A 378 -1.24 -4.40 13.08
C ALA A 378 -0.57 -3.55 14.18
N GLY A 379 -0.85 -2.25 14.18
CA GLY A 379 -0.37 -1.30 15.18
C GLY A 379 -1.43 -0.30 15.59
N GLY A 380 -1.22 0.38 16.71
CA GLY A 380 -2.03 1.45 17.24
C GLY A 380 -1.20 2.66 17.65
N GLY A 381 -1.76 3.87 17.51
CA GLY A 381 -1.12 5.12 17.93
C GLY A 381 -1.22 5.30 19.44
N ILE A 382 -0.07 5.35 20.11
CA ILE A 382 0.02 5.46 21.55
C ILE A 382 0.22 6.92 21.95
N VAL A 383 -0.66 7.40 22.82
CA VAL A 383 -0.68 8.73 23.41
C VAL A 383 -0.76 8.65 24.94
N ALA A 384 -0.77 9.78 25.64
CA ALA A 384 -0.72 9.84 27.11
C ALA A 384 -1.83 9.02 27.82
N ASP A 385 -3.02 8.94 27.23
CA ASP A 385 -4.20 8.27 27.79
C ASP A 385 -4.43 6.86 27.20
N SER A 386 -3.50 6.33 26.39
CA SER A 386 -3.61 4.98 25.84
C SER A 386 -3.59 3.92 26.94
N GLU A 387 -4.54 2.98 26.83
CA GLU A 387 -4.69 1.86 27.75
C GLU A 387 -4.22 0.56 27.05
N PRO A 388 -3.23 -0.18 27.59
CA PRO A 388 -2.58 -1.29 26.89
C PRO A 388 -3.53 -2.38 26.38
N HIS A 389 -4.55 -2.76 27.17
CA HIS A 389 -5.51 -3.79 26.77
C HIS A 389 -6.49 -3.29 25.69
N SER A 390 -6.84 -1.99 25.71
CA SER A 390 -7.65 -1.37 24.66
C SER A 390 -6.88 -1.34 23.34
N GLU A 391 -5.59 -0.97 23.36
CA GLU A 391 -4.72 -0.99 22.18
C GLU A 391 -4.53 -2.42 21.62
N LEU A 392 -4.42 -3.42 22.52
CA LEU A 392 -4.38 -4.83 22.10
C LEU A 392 -5.67 -5.24 21.39
N ALA A 393 -6.84 -4.84 21.89
CA ALA A 393 -8.13 -5.12 21.26
C ALA A 393 -8.26 -4.43 19.91
N GLU A 394 -7.76 -3.21 19.76
CA GLU A 394 -7.72 -2.49 18.49
C GLU A 394 -6.87 -3.22 17.44
N THR A 395 -5.67 -3.67 17.82
CA THR A 395 -4.83 -4.45 16.89
C THR A 395 -5.51 -5.76 16.49
N GLN A 396 -6.23 -6.41 17.41
CA GLN A 396 -6.99 -7.63 17.10
C GLN A 396 -8.08 -7.37 16.05
N ALA A 397 -8.80 -6.25 16.16
CA ALA A 397 -9.78 -5.85 15.15
C ALA A 397 -9.13 -5.55 13.77
N LYS A 398 -7.95 -4.92 13.76
CA LYS A 398 -7.20 -4.63 12.54
C LYS A 398 -6.72 -5.89 11.81
N PHE A 399 -6.36 -6.96 12.50
CA PHE A 399 -6.00 -8.24 11.88
C PHE A 399 -7.15 -8.89 11.13
N GLN A 400 -8.41 -8.68 11.55
CA GLN A 400 -9.57 -9.37 10.97
C GLN A 400 -9.71 -9.15 9.46
N ALA A 401 -9.31 -7.99 8.95
CA ALA A 401 -9.32 -7.68 7.53
C ALA A 401 -8.55 -8.74 6.70
N MET A 402 -7.30 -8.97 7.08
CA MET A 402 -6.44 -9.94 6.40
C MET A 402 -6.77 -11.39 6.77
N LEU A 403 -7.08 -11.66 8.04
CA LEU A 403 -7.48 -12.99 8.49
C LEU A 403 -8.71 -13.50 7.72
N SER A 404 -9.73 -12.65 7.56
CA SER A 404 -10.95 -13.04 6.82
C SER A 404 -10.69 -13.33 5.35
N ALA A 405 -9.68 -12.70 4.74
CA ALA A 405 -9.31 -12.98 3.36
C ALA A 405 -8.45 -14.25 3.22
N ILE A 406 -7.60 -14.57 4.21
CA ILE A 406 -6.66 -15.70 4.14
C ILE A 406 -7.31 -17.00 4.63
N VAL A 407 -8.01 -16.98 5.77
CA VAL A 407 -8.46 -18.18 6.51
C VAL A 407 -9.80 -18.72 6.03
N ARG A 408 -10.47 -18.04 5.11
CA ARG A 408 -11.71 -18.61 4.53
C ARG A 408 -11.39 -19.68 3.48
N PRO A 409 -12.11 -20.82 3.52
CA PRO A 409 -11.99 -21.87 2.51
C PRO A 409 -12.52 -21.41 1.15
#